data_87d87ead9499d677434a471264d61e43
#
_entry.id   87d87ead9499d677434a471264d61e43
#
_cell.length_a   1.000
_cell.length_b   1.000
_cell.length_c   1.000
_cell.angle_alpha   90.00
_cell.angle_beta   90.00
_cell.angle_gamma   90.00
#
_symmetry.space_group_name_H-M   'P 1'
#
loop_
_entity.id
_entity.type
_entity.pdbx_description
1 polymer ?
#
loop_
_entity_poly.entity_id
_entity_poly.type
_entity_poly.pdbx_seq_one_letter_code
_entity_poly.pdbx_strand_id
1 'polypeptide(L)'
;QAREALRGKWPMAAVAALIYSAIAGGLSAIPVIGGLCSLFVGLPVAYGFTIVMLGVCRGKDIDFGVLFEGFQDYGRIFVTMLLQAVYTILWSLLLVIPGIIKSYSYAMTSFILKDEPEMKNNAAIEKSMAMMEGNKMKLFMLDLSFIGWAILCIFTLGIGLLFLQPYVAISRAAFYEDLKAQQGGSVEVNVEVNVEI
;
A
#
# COMPACT_ATOMS: atom_id res chain seq x y z
N GLN A 1 -8.98 11.73 -9.30
CA GLN A 1 -7.60 11.79 -8.77
C GLN A 1 -6.72 10.65 -9.35
N ALA A 2 -6.97 9.34 -9.03
CA ALA A 2 -6.11 8.23 -9.48
C ALA A 2 -5.99 8.14 -11.02
N ARG A 3 -7.10 8.31 -11.75
CA ARG A 3 -7.11 8.28 -13.21
C ARG A 3 -6.37 9.47 -13.82
N GLU A 4 -6.43 10.61 -13.17
CA GLU A 4 -5.72 11.83 -13.60
C GLU A 4 -4.23 11.70 -13.34
N ALA A 5 -3.82 11.19 -12.18
CA ALA A 5 -2.41 10.92 -11.84
C ALA A 5 -1.73 9.96 -12.85
N LEU A 6 -2.48 9.00 -13.38
CA LEU A 6 -2.00 8.06 -14.41
C LEU A 6 -2.00 8.64 -15.83
N ARG A 7 -2.58 9.81 -16.05
CA ARG A 7 -2.71 10.36 -17.40
C ARG A 7 -1.34 10.58 -18.05
N GLY A 8 -1.09 9.90 -19.15
CA GLY A 8 0.21 9.89 -19.84
C GLY A 8 1.26 8.93 -19.25
N LYS A 9 1.02 8.32 -18.07
CA LYS A 9 1.98 7.42 -17.38
C LYS A 9 1.54 5.96 -17.36
N TRP A 10 0.42 5.62 -18.01
CA TRP A 10 -0.13 4.28 -18.04
C TRP A 10 0.85 3.18 -18.50
N PRO A 11 1.62 3.36 -19.60
CA PRO A 11 2.55 2.33 -20.05
C PRO A 11 3.65 2.07 -19.02
N MET A 12 4.21 3.13 -18.42
CA MET A 12 5.28 3.00 -17.43
C MET A 12 4.77 2.38 -16.12
N ALA A 13 3.55 2.73 -15.70
CA ALA A 13 2.91 2.13 -14.53
C ALA A 13 2.62 0.63 -14.75
N ALA A 14 2.20 0.23 -15.95
CA ALA A 14 2.03 -1.17 -16.33
C ALA A 14 3.36 -1.92 -16.35
N VAL A 15 4.45 -1.29 -16.82
CA VAL A 15 5.79 -1.88 -16.79
C VAL A 15 6.27 -2.06 -15.33
N ALA A 16 6.04 -1.09 -14.46
CA ALA A 16 6.36 -1.23 -13.03
C ALA A 16 5.59 -2.39 -12.38
N ALA A 17 4.30 -2.53 -12.69
CA ALA A 17 3.48 -3.66 -12.23
C ALA A 17 3.96 -5.00 -12.81
N LEU A 18 4.41 -5.02 -14.06
CA LEU A 18 4.96 -6.21 -14.71
C LEU A 18 6.27 -6.63 -14.03
N ILE A 19 7.19 -5.69 -13.79
CA ILE A 19 8.45 -5.97 -13.09
C ILE A 19 8.16 -6.53 -11.69
N TYR A 20 7.27 -5.89 -10.95
CA TYR A 20 6.84 -6.36 -9.62
C TYR A 20 6.27 -7.78 -9.70
N SER A 21 5.35 -8.04 -10.63
CA SER A 21 4.71 -9.34 -10.81
C SER A 21 5.69 -10.42 -11.25
N ALA A 22 6.67 -10.07 -12.09
CA ALA A 22 7.71 -10.99 -12.52
C ALA A 22 8.65 -11.39 -11.38
N ILE A 23 9.03 -10.43 -10.52
CA ILE A 23 9.83 -10.70 -9.33
C ILE A 23 9.03 -11.57 -8.36
N ALA A 24 7.81 -11.19 -8.02
CA ALA A 24 6.97 -11.92 -7.07
C ALA A 24 6.63 -13.33 -7.58
N GLY A 25 6.27 -13.47 -8.86
CA GLY A 25 5.96 -14.76 -9.48
C GLY A 25 7.19 -15.66 -9.66
N GLY A 26 8.32 -15.09 -10.08
CA GLY A 26 9.58 -15.83 -10.24
C GLY A 26 10.10 -16.40 -8.92
N LEU A 27 10.03 -15.63 -7.84
CA LEU A 27 10.39 -16.09 -6.49
C LEU A 27 9.48 -17.25 -6.03
N SER A 28 8.18 -17.18 -6.33
CA SER A 28 7.21 -18.20 -5.92
C SER A 28 7.37 -19.52 -6.68
N ALA A 29 8.03 -19.50 -7.84
CA ALA A 29 8.23 -20.69 -8.68
C ALA A 29 9.28 -21.67 -8.11
N ILE A 30 10.10 -21.28 -7.13
CA ILE A 30 11.13 -22.12 -6.53
C ILE A 30 10.52 -22.92 -5.37
N PRO A 31 10.40 -24.26 -5.45
CA PRO A 31 9.86 -25.06 -4.36
C PRO A 31 10.72 -24.93 -3.09
N VAL A 32 10.08 -24.88 -1.93
CA VAL A 32 10.69 -24.84 -0.57
C VAL A 32 11.42 -23.53 -0.26
N ILE A 33 12.36 -23.07 -1.10
CA ILE A 33 13.13 -21.84 -0.89
C ILE A 33 12.32 -20.60 -1.33
N GLY A 34 11.40 -20.76 -2.30
CA GLY A 34 10.60 -19.66 -2.85
C GLY A 34 9.74 -18.95 -1.81
N GLY A 35 9.22 -19.65 -0.82
CA GLY A 35 8.48 -19.06 0.28
C GLY A 35 9.34 -18.11 1.13
N LEU A 36 10.56 -18.53 1.49
CA LEU A 36 11.52 -17.69 2.21
C LEU A 36 11.99 -16.52 1.35
N CYS A 37 12.37 -16.79 0.08
CA CYS A 37 12.75 -15.72 -0.84
C CYS A 37 11.63 -14.70 -1.06
N SER A 38 10.37 -15.17 -1.20
CA SER A 38 9.21 -14.28 -1.30
C SER A 38 9.00 -13.44 -0.04
N LEU A 39 9.31 -13.96 1.13
CA LEU A 39 9.23 -13.21 2.37
C LEU A 39 10.33 -12.14 2.44
N PHE A 40 11.58 -12.53 2.24
CA PHE A 40 12.73 -11.63 2.41
C PHE A 40 12.88 -10.59 1.29
N VAL A 41 12.54 -10.94 0.07
CA VAL A 41 12.65 -10.06 -1.10
C VAL A 41 11.29 -9.46 -1.47
N GLY A 42 10.23 -10.24 -1.37
CA GLY A 42 8.87 -9.81 -1.78
C GLY A 42 8.33 -8.66 -0.95
N LEU A 43 8.53 -8.66 0.38
CA LEU A 43 8.06 -7.57 1.24
C LEU A 43 8.72 -6.22 0.91
N PRO A 44 10.06 -6.09 0.80
CA PRO A 44 10.70 -4.84 0.38
C PRO A 44 10.30 -4.38 -1.02
N VAL A 45 10.13 -5.30 -1.97
CA VAL A 45 9.71 -4.96 -3.34
C VAL A 45 8.24 -4.52 -3.38
N ALA A 46 7.36 -5.16 -2.60
CA ALA A 46 5.97 -4.73 -2.45
C ALA A 46 5.87 -3.32 -1.85
N TYR A 47 6.70 -3.02 -0.85
CA TYR A 47 6.86 -1.67 -0.32
C TYR A 47 7.29 -0.71 -1.43
N GLY A 48 8.37 -1.02 -2.17
CA GLY A 48 8.88 -0.18 -3.26
C GLY A 48 7.82 0.11 -4.32
N PHE A 49 7.04 -0.90 -4.73
CA PHE A 49 5.93 -0.71 -5.67
C PHE A 49 4.88 0.28 -5.12
N THR A 50 4.51 0.15 -3.86
CA THR A 50 3.57 1.06 -3.20
C THR A 50 4.09 2.50 -3.20
N ILE A 51 5.40 2.69 -2.97
CA ILE A 51 6.04 4.02 -2.95
C ILE A 51 6.15 4.63 -4.35
N VAL A 52 6.42 3.83 -5.38
CA VAL A 52 6.36 4.30 -6.78
C VAL A 52 4.97 4.85 -7.08
N MET A 53 3.92 4.13 -6.71
CA MET A 53 2.53 4.55 -6.97
C MET A 53 2.15 5.79 -6.15
N LEU A 54 2.64 5.92 -4.91
CA LEU A 54 2.51 7.15 -4.11
C LEU A 54 3.21 8.33 -4.80
N GLY A 55 4.42 8.12 -5.34
CA GLY A 55 5.14 9.13 -6.12
C GLY A 55 4.33 9.64 -7.31
N VAL A 56 3.73 8.71 -8.06
CA VAL A 56 2.85 9.05 -9.19
C VAL A 56 1.62 9.84 -8.74
N CYS A 57 1.01 9.45 -7.61
CA CYS A 57 -0.12 10.18 -7.02
C CYS A 57 0.27 11.63 -6.67
N ARG A 58 1.50 11.84 -6.21
CA ARG A 58 2.10 13.16 -5.91
C ARG A 58 2.64 13.90 -7.15
N GLY A 59 2.34 13.41 -8.34
CA GLY A 59 2.75 14.05 -9.61
C GLY A 59 4.18 13.75 -10.07
N LYS A 60 4.94 12.92 -9.34
CA LYS A 60 6.31 12.53 -9.72
C LYS A 60 6.29 11.56 -10.91
N ASP A 61 7.41 11.51 -11.63
CA ASP A 61 7.61 10.52 -12.67
C ASP A 61 7.95 9.15 -12.08
N ILE A 62 7.74 8.11 -12.87
CA ILE A 62 7.99 6.74 -12.46
C ILE A 62 9.50 6.49 -12.52
N ASP A 63 10.11 6.29 -11.37
CA ASP A 63 11.49 5.86 -11.22
C ASP A 63 11.52 4.41 -10.76
N PHE A 64 12.05 3.53 -11.61
CA PHE A 64 12.18 2.11 -11.30
C PHE A 64 13.21 1.84 -10.19
N GLY A 65 14.14 2.77 -9.92
CA GLY A 65 15.06 2.67 -8.79
C GLY A 65 14.33 2.65 -7.45
N VAL A 66 13.21 3.36 -7.35
CA VAL A 66 12.36 3.41 -6.15
C VAL A 66 11.72 2.05 -5.82
N LEU A 67 11.57 1.14 -6.81
CA LEU A 67 11.10 -0.24 -6.54
C LEU A 67 12.02 -0.96 -5.55
N PHE A 68 13.30 -0.62 -5.53
CA PHE A 68 14.31 -1.23 -4.67
C PHE A 68 14.63 -0.38 -3.44
N GLU A 69 13.92 0.72 -3.22
CA GLU A 69 14.12 1.60 -2.06
C GLU A 69 13.92 0.85 -0.73
N GLY A 70 13.03 -0.16 -0.71
CA GLY A 70 12.82 -1.03 0.43
C GLY A 70 14.08 -1.76 0.93
N PHE A 71 15.14 -1.83 0.11
CA PHE A 71 16.42 -2.42 0.49
C PHE A 71 17.42 -1.42 1.09
N GLN A 72 17.20 -0.11 0.95
CA GLN A 72 18.08 0.92 1.51
C GLN A 72 17.95 1.00 3.03
N ASP A 73 16.74 0.88 3.57
CA ASP A 73 16.46 0.80 5.01
C ASP A 73 15.79 -0.53 5.34
N TYR A 74 16.45 -1.61 4.89
CA TYR A 74 15.92 -2.97 4.90
C TYR A 74 15.41 -3.40 6.28
N GLY A 75 16.21 -3.19 7.33
CA GLY A 75 15.86 -3.65 8.67
C GLY A 75 14.55 -3.05 9.18
N ARG A 76 14.38 -1.75 9.03
CA ARG A 76 13.17 -1.03 9.46
C ARG A 76 11.95 -1.45 8.66
N ILE A 77 12.06 -1.44 7.35
CA ILE A 77 10.95 -1.73 6.44
C ILE A 77 10.55 -3.20 6.56
N PHE A 78 11.52 -4.11 6.50
CA PHE A 78 11.29 -5.54 6.59
C PHE A 78 10.62 -5.94 7.92
N VAL A 79 11.15 -5.46 9.06
CA VAL A 79 10.59 -5.79 10.37
C VAL A 79 9.18 -5.27 10.53
N THR A 80 8.90 -4.04 10.09
CA THR A 80 7.57 -3.46 10.19
C THR A 80 6.56 -4.20 9.30
N MET A 81 6.93 -4.50 8.05
CA MET A 81 6.07 -5.25 7.12
C MET A 81 5.85 -6.69 7.59
N LEU A 82 6.88 -7.32 8.16
CA LEU A 82 6.77 -8.64 8.76
C LEU A 82 5.83 -8.64 9.97
N LEU A 83 5.97 -7.69 10.89
CA LEU A 83 5.07 -7.54 12.04
C LEU A 83 3.62 -7.33 11.59
N GLN A 84 3.40 -6.47 10.60
CA GLN A 84 2.07 -6.28 10.01
C GLN A 84 1.50 -7.58 9.45
N ALA A 85 2.30 -8.36 8.71
CA ALA A 85 1.88 -9.66 8.18
C ALA A 85 1.55 -10.64 9.29
N VAL A 86 2.40 -10.75 10.31
CA VAL A 86 2.18 -11.63 11.48
C VAL A 86 0.89 -11.24 12.21
N TYR A 87 0.69 -9.97 12.51
CA TYR A 87 -0.55 -9.52 13.15
C TYR A 87 -1.79 -9.82 12.31
N THR A 88 -1.73 -9.60 11.01
CA THR A 88 -2.85 -9.92 10.11
C THR A 88 -3.15 -11.42 10.11
N ILE A 89 -2.12 -12.26 10.05
CA ILE A 89 -2.27 -13.74 10.11
C ILE A 89 -2.87 -14.17 11.44
N LEU A 90 -2.37 -13.67 12.57
CA LEU A 90 -2.88 -14.02 13.90
C LEU A 90 -4.36 -13.66 14.05
N TRP A 91 -4.76 -12.47 13.59
CA TRP A 91 -6.16 -12.06 13.61
C TRP A 91 -7.03 -12.89 12.67
N SER A 92 -6.49 -13.28 11.49
CA SER A 92 -7.19 -14.13 10.53
C SER A 92 -7.34 -15.56 11.02
N LEU A 93 -6.37 -16.06 11.78
CA LEU A 93 -6.42 -17.38 12.42
C LEU A 93 -7.47 -17.43 13.55
N LEU A 94 -7.62 -16.33 14.28
CA LEU A 94 -8.62 -16.24 15.33
C LEU A 94 -10.05 -16.24 14.75
N LEU A 95 -10.32 -15.36 13.79
CA LEU A 95 -11.57 -15.26 13.02
C LEU A 95 -11.31 -14.50 11.71
N VAL A 96 -11.87 -14.98 10.61
CA VAL A 96 -11.68 -14.38 9.27
C VAL A 96 -12.13 -12.92 9.23
N ILE A 97 -13.28 -12.59 9.81
CA ILE A 97 -13.85 -11.24 9.80
C ILE A 97 -12.97 -10.23 10.54
N PRO A 98 -12.52 -10.45 11.80
CA PRO A 98 -11.53 -9.60 12.46
C PRO A 98 -10.21 -9.47 11.69
N GLY A 99 -9.75 -10.55 11.05
CA GLY A 99 -8.56 -10.53 10.19
C GLY A 99 -8.69 -9.53 9.04
N ILE A 100 -9.83 -9.53 8.34
CA ILE A 100 -10.13 -8.56 7.28
C ILE A 100 -10.15 -7.13 7.85
N ILE A 101 -10.87 -6.89 8.94
CA ILE A 101 -10.95 -5.56 9.58
C ILE A 101 -9.55 -5.05 9.97
N LYS A 102 -8.70 -5.93 10.50
CA LYS A 102 -7.32 -5.57 10.89
C LYS A 102 -6.41 -5.34 9.69
N SER A 103 -6.57 -6.09 8.59
CA SER A 103 -5.82 -5.82 7.37
C SER A 103 -6.09 -4.41 6.82
N TYR A 104 -7.34 -3.95 6.86
CA TYR A 104 -7.69 -2.56 6.54
C TYR A 104 -7.11 -1.55 7.54
N SER A 105 -7.03 -1.91 8.82
CA SER A 105 -6.40 -1.04 9.83
C SER A 105 -4.91 -0.80 9.55
N TYR A 106 -4.22 -1.78 8.97
CA TYR A 106 -2.78 -1.72 8.69
C TYR A 106 -2.46 -1.23 7.26
N ALA A 107 -3.47 -0.94 6.44
CA ALA A 107 -3.30 -0.65 5.02
C ALA A 107 -2.43 0.58 4.71
N MET A 108 -2.34 1.54 5.63
CA MET A 108 -1.58 2.78 5.45
C MET A 108 -0.13 2.69 5.95
N THR A 109 0.28 1.58 6.58
CA THR A 109 1.62 1.41 7.20
C THR A 109 2.76 1.72 6.23
N SER A 110 2.71 1.21 4.99
CA SER A 110 3.77 1.43 3.99
C SER A 110 3.93 2.90 3.61
N PHE A 111 2.82 3.64 3.53
CA PHE A 111 2.85 5.08 3.22
C PHE A 111 3.44 5.88 4.37
N ILE A 112 3.07 5.53 5.61
CA ILE A 112 3.59 6.17 6.83
C ILE A 112 5.10 5.92 6.95
N LEU A 113 5.57 4.70 6.69
CA LEU A 113 7.01 4.39 6.70
C LEU A 113 7.80 5.24 5.69
N LYS A 114 7.20 5.60 4.57
CA LYS A 114 7.84 6.48 3.58
C LYS A 114 7.90 7.92 4.04
N ASP A 115 6.78 8.43 4.58
CA ASP A 115 6.65 9.84 4.96
C ASP A 115 7.35 10.16 6.28
N GLU A 116 7.51 9.18 7.16
CA GLU A 116 8.09 9.31 8.49
C GLU A 116 9.23 8.30 8.70
N PRO A 117 10.43 8.60 8.20
CA PRO A 117 11.57 7.69 8.27
C PRO A 117 12.03 7.35 9.69
N GLU A 118 11.71 8.21 10.66
CA GLU A 118 12.02 7.98 12.08
C GLU A 118 11.11 6.94 12.74
N MET A 119 9.92 6.70 12.18
CA MET A 119 9.01 5.69 12.72
C MET A 119 9.49 4.27 12.40
N LYS A 120 9.43 3.39 13.40
CA LYS A 120 9.89 2.00 13.32
C LYS A 120 8.86 1.05 13.90
N ASN A 121 8.84 -0.15 13.33
CA ASN A 121 8.10 -1.30 13.87
C ASN A 121 6.63 -0.97 14.19
N ASN A 122 6.26 -1.15 15.44
CA ASN A 122 4.87 -1.04 15.91
C ASN A 122 4.31 0.37 15.78
N ALA A 123 5.13 1.42 15.91
CA ALA A 123 4.66 2.80 15.88
C ALA A 123 3.99 3.15 14.53
N ALA A 124 4.56 2.71 13.41
CA ALA A 124 3.95 2.92 12.09
C ALA A 124 2.64 2.14 11.92
N ILE A 125 2.54 0.93 12.51
CA ILE A 125 1.33 0.11 12.49
C ILE A 125 0.23 0.77 13.36
N GLU A 126 0.58 1.24 14.56
CA GLU A 126 -0.35 1.94 15.46
C GLU A 126 -0.87 3.24 14.85
N LYS A 127 0.02 4.01 14.22
CA LYS A 127 -0.39 5.22 13.49
C LYS A 127 -1.33 4.88 12.32
N SER A 128 -1.07 3.80 11.58
CA SER A 128 -1.97 3.33 10.54
C SER A 128 -3.35 2.96 11.12
N MET A 129 -3.39 2.29 12.28
CA MET A 129 -4.66 1.95 12.93
C MET A 129 -5.45 3.20 13.34
N ALA A 130 -4.78 4.18 13.92
CA ALA A 130 -5.41 5.45 14.32
C ALA A 130 -5.94 6.23 13.09
N MET A 131 -5.14 6.31 12.02
CA MET A 131 -5.52 6.97 10.77
C MET A 131 -6.72 6.31 10.09
N MET A 132 -6.83 4.98 10.20
CA MET A 132 -7.91 4.18 9.62
C MET A 132 -9.14 4.07 10.52
N GLU A 133 -9.13 4.63 11.73
CA GLU A 133 -10.31 4.66 12.58
C GLU A 133 -11.43 5.48 11.93
N GLY A 134 -12.63 4.91 11.84
CA GLY A 134 -13.76 5.51 11.11
C GLY A 134 -13.69 5.45 9.57
N ASN A 135 -12.51 5.16 8.98
CA ASN A 135 -12.30 5.19 7.52
C ASN A 135 -12.17 3.81 6.86
N LYS A 136 -12.14 2.72 7.64
CA LYS A 136 -12.00 1.33 7.13
C LYS A 136 -13.07 0.97 6.12
N MET A 137 -14.33 1.36 6.39
CA MET A 137 -15.44 1.10 5.49
C MET A 137 -15.31 1.83 4.15
N LYS A 138 -14.76 3.05 4.15
CA LYS A 138 -14.51 3.81 2.92
C LYS A 138 -13.49 3.09 2.02
N LEU A 139 -12.40 2.59 2.61
CA LEU A 139 -11.40 1.82 1.87
C LEU A 139 -11.95 0.47 1.40
N PHE A 140 -12.76 -0.20 2.22
CA PHE A 140 -13.44 -1.44 1.83
C PHE A 140 -14.36 -1.22 0.62
N MET A 141 -15.16 -0.15 0.62
CA MET A 141 -16.03 0.20 -0.51
C MET A 141 -15.24 0.55 -1.77
N LEU A 142 -14.10 1.19 -1.61
CA LEU A 142 -13.17 1.45 -2.71
C LEU A 142 -12.67 0.14 -3.31
N ASP A 143 -12.20 -0.80 -2.50
CA ASP A 143 -11.72 -2.10 -2.95
C ASP A 143 -12.86 -2.93 -3.57
N LEU A 144 -14.05 -2.89 -3.01
CA LEU A 144 -15.24 -3.56 -3.55
C LEU A 144 -15.57 -3.08 -4.97
N SER A 145 -15.39 -1.79 -5.26
CA SER A 145 -15.59 -1.25 -6.60
C SER A 145 -14.62 -1.82 -7.63
N PHE A 146 -13.45 -2.27 -7.21
CA PHE A 146 -12.46 -2.90 -8.10
C PHE A 146 -12.72 -4.39 -8.37
N ILE A 147 -13.54 -5.07 -7.55
CA ILE A 147 -13.85 -6.50 -7.74
C ILE A 147 -14.52 -6.72 -9.10
N GLY A 148 -15.45 -5.85 -9.50
CA GLY A 148 -16.09 -5.92 -10.83
C GLY A 148 -15.07 -5.83 -11.97
N TRP A 149 -14.12 -4.93 -11.86
CA TRP A 149 -13.03 -4.80 -12.83
C TRP A 149 -12.07 -6.01 -12.83
N ALA A 150 -11.78 -6.54 -11.63
CA ALA A 150 -10.94 -7.74 -11.50
C ALA A 150 -11.60 -8.96 -12.19
N ILE A 151 -12.90 -9.14 -12.06
CA ILE A 151 -13.66 -10.19 -12.76
C ILE A 151 -13.55 -10.01 -14.28
N LEU A 152 -13.71 -8.78 -14.80
CA LEU A 152 -13.51 -8.50 -16.22
C LEU A 152 -12.07 -8.81 -16.69
N CYS A 153 -11.08 -8.59 -15.84
CA CYS A 153 -9.69 -8.92 -16.16
C CYS A 153 -9.43 -10.41 -16.33
N ILE A 154 -10.24 -11.29 -15.74
CA ILE A 154 -10.15 -12.75 -15.94
C ILE A 154 -10.44 -13.10 -17.42
N PHE A 155 -11.41 -12.43 -18.04
CA PHE A 155 -11.76 -12.66 -19.45
C PHE A 155 -10.66 -12.22 -20.43
N THR A 156 -9.73 -11.35 -19.99
CA THR A 156 -8.58 -10.91 -20.79
C THR A 156 -7.32 -11.74 -20.51
N LEU A 157 -7.46 -13.00 -20.04
CA LEU A 157 -6.34 -13.88 -19.66
C LEU A 157 -5.37 -13.24 -18.67
N GLY A 158 -5.88 -12.33 -17.82
CA GLY A 158 -5.10 -11.65 -16.78
C GLY A 158 -4.30 -10.43 -17.27
N ILE A 159 -4.24 -10.13 -18.56
CA ILE A 159 -3.53 -8.94 -19.07
C ILE A 159 -4.11 -7.66 -18.47
N GLY A 160 -5.43 -7.61 -18.25
CA GLY A 160 -6.10 -6.50 -17.58
C GLY A 160 -5.59 -6.22 -16.16
N LEU A 161 -5.08 -7.21 -15.45
CA LEU A 161 -4.53 -7.05 -14.11
C LEU A 161 -3.27 -6.17 -14.08
N LEU A 162 -2.45 -6.17 -15.14
CA LEU A 162 -1.27 -5.30 -15.25
C LEU A 162 -1.65 -3.82 -15.24
N PHE A 163 -2.84 -3.48 -15.73
CA PHE A 163 -3.38 -2.12 -15.71
C PHE A 163 -4.21 -1.85 -14.46
N LEU A 164 -4.88 -2.87 -13.93
CA LEU A 164 -5.70 -2.73 -12.74
C LEU A 164 -4.84 -2.55 -11.48
N GLN A 165 -3.72 -3.28 -11.34
CA GLN A 165 -2.81 -3.18 -10.19
C GLN A 165 -2.31 -1.75 -9.91
N PRO A 166 -1.70 -1.03 -10.88
CA PRO A 166 -1.25 0.33 -10.62
C PRO A 166 -2.42 1.28 -10.35
N TYR A 167 -3.58 1.05 -10.98
CA TYR A 167 -4.77 1.86 -10.72
C TYR A 167 -5.27 1.73 -9.28
N VAL A 168 -5.37 0.49 -8.78
CA VAL A 168 -5.74 0.22 -7.38
C VAL A 168 -4.72 0.82 -6.41
N ALA A 169 -3.42 0.63 -6.69
CA ALA A 169 -2.34 1.14 -5.83
C ALA A 169 -2.34 2.68 -5.75
N ILE A 170 -2.55 3.38 -6.87
CA ILE A 170 -2.67 4.84 -6.88
C ILE A 170 -3.95 5.30 -6.19
N SER A 171 -5.05 4.57 -6.34
CA SER A 171 -6.30 4.90 -5.63
C SER A 171 -6.14 4.81 -4.12
N ARG A 172 -5.39 3.83 -3.63
CA ARG A 172 -5.04 3.72 -2.21
C ARG A 172 -4.06 4.81 -1.76
N ALA A 173 -3.11 5.20 -2.61
CA ALA A 173 -2.22 6.33 -2.35
C ALA A 173 -3.00 7.65 -2.26
N ALA A 174 -3.94 7.89 -3.16
CA ALA A 174 -4.82 9.06 -3.12
C ALA A 174 -5.68 9.07 -1.86
N PHE A 175 -6.20 7.91 -1.45
CA PHE A 175 -6.95 7.76 -0.21
C PHE A 175 -6.08 8.09 1.04
N TYR A 176 -4.81 7.68 1.04
CA TYR A 176 -3.86 8.05 2.10
C TYR A 176 -3.64 9.56 2.16
N GLU A 177 -3.46 10.23 1.01
CA GLU A 177 -3.30 11.68 0.96
C GLU A 177 -4.55 12.41 1.47
N ASP A 178 -5.75 11.93 1.12
CA ASP A 178 -7.01 12.47 1.62
C ASP A 178 -7.12 12.33 3.16
N LEU A 179 -6.72 11.19 3.72
CA LEU A 179 -6.69 10.99 5.19
C LEU A 179 -5.70 11.92 5.88
N LYS A 180 -4.54 12.11 5.26
CA LYS A 180 -3.50 12.99 5.76
C LYS A 180 -3.95 14.45 5.79
N ALA A 181 -4.63 14.90 4.73
CA ALA A 181 -5.23 16.23 4.65
C ALA A 181 -6.32 16.44 5.72
N GLN A 182 -7.16 15.43 5.98
CA GLN A 182 -8.18 15.49 7.03
C GLN A 182 -7.55 15.64 8.43
N GLN A 183 -6.44 14.96 8.71
CA GLN A 183 -5.74 15.08 9.98
C GLN A 183 -5.03 16.43 10.13
N GLY A 184 -4.40 16.94 9.06
CA GLY A 184 -3.78 18.26 9.04
C GLY A 184 -4.81 19.38 9.28
N GLY A 185 -5.93 19.34 8.58
CA GLY A 185 -7.02 20.31 8.78
C GLY A 185 -7.64 20.27 10.19
N SER A 186 -7.71 19.09 10.80
CA SER A 186 -8.21 18.93 12.17
C SER A 186 -7.26 19.57 13.22
N VAL A 187 -5.96 19.54 12.95
CA VAL A 187 -4.95 20.16 13.83
C VAL A 187 -5.04 21.69 13.74
N GLU A 188 -5.19 22.25 12.53
CA GLU A 188 -5.34 23.70 12.35
C GLU A 188 -6.58 24.25 13.04
N VAL A 189 -7.73 23.58 12.89
CA VAL A 189 -8.98 23.99 13.57
C VAL A 189 -8.85 23.93 15.10
N ASN A 190 -8.19 22.90 15.64
CA ASN A 190 -7.99 22.80 17.09
C ASN A 190 -7.00 23.83 17.64
N VAL A 191 -6.04 24.29 16.84
CA VAL A 191 -5.11 25.37 17.24
C VAL A 191 -5.84 26.71 17.26
N GLU A 192 -6.68 27.01 16.27
CA GLU A 192 -7.46 28.25 16.24
C GLU A 192 -8.43 28.34 17.41
N VAL A 193 -9.13 27.25 17.76
CA VAL A 193 -10.06 27.22 18.90
C VAL A 193 -9.35 27.41 20.25
N ASN A 194 -8.09 26.97 20.39
CA ASN A 194 -7.34 27.11 21.63
C ASN A 194 -6.65 28.49 21.78
N VAL A 195 -6.63 29.30 20.75
CA VAL A 195 -6.06 30.67 20.81
C VAL A 195 -7.13 31.71 21.17
N GLU A 196 -8.42 31.38 21.03
CA GLU A 196 -9.55 32.29 21.34
C GLU A 196 -10.06 32.16 22.80
N ILE A 197 -9.41 31.37 23.67
CA ILE A 197 -9.71 31.26 25.11
C ILE A 197 -8.58 31.89 25.94
#